data_b2e6c6cee5a88812bafb20b155744e94
#
_entry.id   b2e6c6cee5a88812bafb20b155744e94
#
_cell.length_a   1.000
_cell.length_b   1.000
_cell.length_c   1.000
_cell.angle_alpha   90.00
_cell.angle_beta   90.00
_cell.angle_gamma   90.00
#
_symmetry.space_group_name_H-M   'P 1'
#
loop_
_entity.id
_entity.type
_entity.pdbx_description
1 polymer ?
#
loop_
_entity_poly.entity_id
_entity_poly.type
_entity_poly.pdbx_seq_one_letter_code
_entity_poly.pdbx_strand_id
1 'polypeptide(L)'
;LSEEIQERFYKGYHTVKLPHKFKIAVGGCPNNCVKPDLNDLGIIGQRIPELDEDECNGCKKCGVVQVCPMGAAKLEDGVLEIDKDVCNNCGRCVGACHFDALEATYGYKIYIGGRWGKKTAHGRALSKVFTDKEEALNVIE
;
A
#
# COMPACT_ATOMS: atom_id res chain seq x y z
N LEU A 1 8.01 10.00 -4.59
CA LEU A 1 6.73 10.56 -4.14
C LEU A 1 6.90 11.51 -2.95
N SER A 2 7.53 11.12 -1.82
CA SER A 2 7.66 11.98 -0.63
C SER A 2 8.43 13.27 -0.90
N GLU A 3 9.50 13.23 -1.66
CA GLU A 3 10.27 14.41 -2.08
C GLU A 3 9.42 15.37 -2.93
N GLU A 4 8.62 14.84 -3.84
CA GLU A 4 7.72 15.66 -4.67
C GLU A 4 6.57 16.26 -3.86
N ILE A 5 6.05 15.53 -2.89
CA ILE A 5 5.06 16.08 -1.94
C ILE A 5 5.67 17.24 -1.17
N GLN A 6 6.91 17.11 -0.70
CA GLN A 6 7.61 18.20 -0.03
C GLN A 6 7.82 19.42 -0.94
N GLU A 7 8.26 19.22 -2.17
CA GLU A 7 8.46 20.31 -3.12
C GLU A 7 7.15 21.00 -3.51
N ARG A 8 6.14 20.23 -3.91
CA ARG A 8 4.87 20.78 -4.40
C ARG A 8 4.02 21.37 -3.29
N PHE A 9 3.85 20.64 -2.17
CA PHE A 9 2.85 21.00 -1.15
C PHE A 9 3.46 21.68 0.07
N TYR A 10 4.62 21.29 0.55
CA TYR A 10 5.24 21.98 1.68
C TYR A 10 5.87 23.29 1.26
N LYS A 11 6.72 23.30 0.23
CA LYS A 11 7.38 24.53 -0.25
C LYS A 11 6.44 25.38 -1.12
N GLY A 12 5.66 24.76 -2.01
CA GLY A 12 4.75 25.46 -2.91
C GLY A 12 3.62 26.19 -2.21
N TYR A 13 3.07 25.61 -1.13
CA TYR A 13 1.95 26.20 -0.37
C TYR A 13 2.39 26.81 0.96
N HIS A 14 3.66 27.11 1.15
CA HIS A 14 4.21 27.63 2.40
C HIS A 14 3.55 28.93 2.88
N THR A 15 3.02 29.74 1.98
CA THR A 15 2.32 31.00 2.27
C THR A 15 0.86 30.83 2.62
N VAL A 16 0.28 29.65 2.41
CA VAL A 16 -1.14 29.37 2.69
C VAL A 16 -1.34 29.23 4.18
N LYS A 17 -2.20 30.09 4.76
CA LYS A 17 -2.59 30.02 6.17
C LYS A 17 -3.78 29.10 6.32
N LEU A 18 -3.57 27.96 6.96
CA LEU A 18 -4.64 27.02 7.32
C LEU A 18 -5.05 27.22 8.79
N PRO A 19 -6.32 26.95 9.17
CA PRO A 19 -6.79 27.03 10.54
C PRO A 19 -5.99 26.14 11.51
N HIS A 20 -5.54 24.99 11.01
CA HIS A 20 -4.68 24.03 11.68
C HIS A 20 -3.59 23.52 10.76
N LYS A 21 -2.54 22.96 11.35
CA LYS A 21 -1.49 22.28 10.56
C LYS A 21 -2.12 21.11 9.79
N PHE A 22 -1.99 21.11 8.49
CA PHE A 22 -2.31 19.97 7.65
C PHE A 22 -1.08 19.06 7.54
N LYS A 23 -1.24 17.80 7.91
CA LYS A 23 -0.14 16.83 7.96
C LYS A 23 -0.31 15.80 6.88
N ILE A 24 0.68 15.69 6.01
CA ILE A 24 0.81 14.62 5.03
C ILE A 24 1.87 13.64 5.54
N ALA A 25 1.52 12.36 5.66
CA ALA A 25 2.46 11.33 6.07
C ALA A 25 2.53 10.24 5.02
N VAL A 26 3.76 9.81 4.68
CA VAL A 26 4.03 8.79 3.67
C VAL A 26 4.73 7.60 4.32
N GLY A 27 4.11 6.44 4.26
CA GLY A 27 4.68 5.15 4.66
C GLY A 27 5.05 4.31 3.45
N GLY A 28 6.22 3.68 3.47
CA GLY A 28 6.73 2.91 2.33
C GLY A 28 6.05 1.55 2.12
N CYS A 29 5.36 1.01 3.14
CA CYS A 29 4.73 -0.31 3.05
C CYS A 29 3.54 -0.44 4.02
N PRO A 30 2.67 -1.46 3.84
CA PRO A 30 1.49 -1.69 4.69
C PRO A 30 1.77 -2.05 6.15
N ASN A 31 3.03 -2.24 6.54
CA ASN A 31 3.39 -2.41 7.96
C ASN A 31 3.07 -1.17 8.81
N ASN A 32 2.83 -0.03 8.16
CA ASN A 32 2.27 1.19 8.76
C ASN A 32 3.09 1.74 9.94
N CYS A 33 4.41 1.61 9.92
CA CYS A 33 5.30 1.98 11.04
C CYS A 33 5.20 3.47 11.40
N VAL A 34 5.04 4.35 10.41
CA VAL A 34 4.89 5.80 10.60
C VAL A 34 3.44 6.25 10.75
N LYS A 35 2.51 5.29 10.76
CA LYS A 35 1.06 5.49 10.96
C LYS A 35 0.48 6.63 10.11
N PRO A 36 0.62 6.58 8.77
CA PRO A 36 0.12 7.64 7.89
C PRO A 36 -1.39 7.83 8.03
N ASP A 37 -2.13 6.77 8.29
CA ASP A 37 -3.58 6.75 8.50
C ASP A 37 -4.07 7.53 9.73
N LEU A 38 -3.16 7.96 10.61
CA LEU A 38 -3.46 8.84 11.74
C LEU A 38 -3.17 10.33 11.46
N ASN A 39 -2.91 10.67 10.21
CA ASN A 39 -2.67 12.05 9.77
C ASN A 39 -3.81 12.55 8.88
N ASP A 40 -3.87 13.86 8.64
CA ASP A 40 -4.93 14.47 7.84
C ASP A 40 -5.00 13.84 6.44
N LEU A 41 -3.82 13.57 5.86
CA LEU A 41 -3.65 12.77 4.66
C LEU A 41 -2.52 11.75 4.87
N GLY A 42 -2.81 10.49 4.64
CA GLY A 42 -1.86 9.39 4.74
C GLY A 42 -1.70 8.66 3.42
N ILE A 43 -0.47 8.32 3.07
CA ILE A 43 -0.15 7.54 1.88
C ILE A 43 0.64 6.33 2.30
N ILE A 44 0.21 5.14 1.88
CA ILE A 44 0.90 3.88 2.15
C ILE A 44 1.28 3.22 0.83
N GLY A 45 2.58 3.01 0.63
CA GLY A 45 3.08 2.25 -0.52
C GLY A 45 2.54 0.82 -0.51
N GLN A 46 2.16 0.34 -1.68
CA GLN A 46 1.62 -0.99 -1.93
C GLN A 46 2.54 -1.70 -2.92
N ARG A 47 2.71 -3.01 -2.73
CA ARG A 47 3.34 -3.90 -3.69
C ARG A 47 2.38 -5.05 -3.96
N ILE A 48 1.55 -4.85 -4.97
CA ILE A 48 0.41 -5.70 -5.31
C ILE A 48 0.95 -6.94 -6.02
N PRO A 49 0.75 -8.15 -5.48
CA PRO A 49 1.16 -9.37 -6.18
C PRO A 49 0.21 -9.67 -7.32
N GLU A 50 0.76 -9.96 -8.48
CA GLU A 50 0.06 -10.43 -9.67
C GLU A 50 0.55 -11.84 -9.98
N LEU A 51 -0.36 -12.81 -9.97
CA LEU A 51 -0.07 -14.19 -10.24
C LEU A 51 -0.21 -14.48 -11.73
N ASP A 52 0.82 -15.05 -12.32
CA ASP A 52 0.76 -15.73 -13.60
C ASP A 52 0.43 -17.21 -13.33
N GLU A 53 -0.80 -17.60 -13.64
CA GLU A 53 -1.30 -18.95 -13.40
C GLU A 53 -0.59 -19.98 -14.27
N ASP A 54 -0.14 -19.59 -15.47
CA ASP A 54 0.55 -20.49 -16.42
C ASP A 54 1.95 -20.86 -15.93
N GLU A 55 2.60 -19.98 -15.16
CA GLU A 55 3.90 -20.23 -14.55
C GLU A 55 3.81 -20.95 -13.18
N CYS A 56 2.59 -21.11 -12.64
CA CYS A 56 2.37 -21.75 -11.34
C CYS A 56 2.41 -23.29 -11.47
N ASN A 57 3.45 -23.93 -10.94
CA ASN A 57 3.67 -25.38 -11.04
C ASN A 57 3.06 -26.23 -9.91
N GLY A 58 2.18 -25.69 -9.07
CA GLY A 58 1.47 -26.43 -8.05
C GLY A 58 2.38 -27.14 -7.03
N CYS A 59 3.31 -26.42 -6.43
CA CYS A 59 4.28 -26.96 -5.49
C CYS A 59 3.65 -27.63 -4.28
N LYS A 60 4.10 -28.82 -3.87
CA LYS A 60 3.67 -29.46 -2.60
C LYS A 60 3.94 -28.60 -1.36
N LYS A 61 4.99 -27.78 -1.43
CA LYS A 61 5.33 -26.74 -0.42
C LYS A 61 5.52 -25.43 -1.17
N CYS A 62 4.51 -24.58 -1.12
CA CYS A 62 4.56 -23.28 -1.78
C CYS A 62 5.27 -22.26 -0.88
N GLY A 63 6.36 -21.66 -1.38
CA GLY A 63 7.11 -20.61 -0.67
C GLY A 63 6.26 -19.36 -0.41
N VAL A 64 5.35 -19.04 -1.33
CA VAL A 64 4.43 -17.90 -1.23
C VAL A 64 3.48 -18.05 -0.04
N VAL A 65 2.91 -19.24 0.13
CA VAL A 65 2.03 -19.54 1.28
C VAL A 65 2.79 -19.43 2.59
N GLN A 66 4.04 -19.91 2.63
CA GLN A 66 4.86 -19.90 3.86
C GLN A 66 5.27 -18.50 4.31
N VAL A 67 5.49 -17.56 3.38
CA VAL A 67 5.95 -16.22 3.71
C VAL A 67 4.83 -15.21 3.90
N CYS A 68 3.57 -15.57 3.59
CA CYS A 68 2.44 -14.66 3.68
C CYS A 68 2.07 -14.37 5.15
N PRO A 69 2.31 -13.15 5.66
CA PRO A 69 2.04 -12.83 7.06
C PRO A 69 0.54 -12.69 7.36
N MET A 70 -0.28 -12.51 6.31
CA MET A 70 -1.73 -12.34 6.43
C MET A 70 -2.48 -13.65 6.28
N GLY A 71 -1.82 -14.74 5.83
CA GLY A 71 -2.49 -15.97 5.47
C GLY A 71 -3.42 -15.85 4.26
N ALA A 72 -3.21 -14.83 3.44
CA ALA A 72 -4.02 -14.57 2.23
C ALA A 72 -3.69 -15.52 1.08
N ALA A 73 -2.50 -16.12 1.08
CA ALA A 73 -2.07 -17.03 0.05
C ALA A 73 -2.38 -18.48 0.44
N LYS A 74 -3.06 -19.22 -0.43
CA LYS A 74 -3.43 -20.62 -0.25
C LYS A 74 -3.16 -21.41 -1.53
N LEU A 75 -3.01 -22.72 -1.39
CA LEU A 75 -3.01 -23.65 -2.51
C LEU A 75 -4.37 -24.32 -2.59
N GLU A 76 -5.09 -24.11 -3.66
CA GLU A 76 -6.35 -24.79 -3.95
C GLU A 76 -6.18 -25.56 -5.29
N ASP A 77 -6.50 -26.84 -5.28
CA ASP A 77 -6.37 -27.76 -6.43
C ASP A 77 -4.99 -27.72 -7.13
N GLY A 78 -3.94 -27.45 -6.37
CA GLY A 78 -2.58 -27.36 -6.89
C GLY A 78 -2.21 -26.01 -7.53
N VAL A 79 -3.08 -25.03 -7.48
CA VAL A 79 -2.82 -23.67 -7.98
C VAL A 79 -2.75 -22.71 -6.78
N LEU A 80 -1.88 -21.73 -6.86
CA LEU A 80 -1.79 -20.67 -5.88
C LEU A 80 -2.97 -19.72 -6.04
N GLU A 81 -3.68 -19.47 -4.96
CA GLU A 81 -4.72 -18.45 -4.89
C GLU A 81 -4.34 -17.39 -3.83
N ILE A 82 -4.58 -16.12 -4.15
CA ILE A 82 -4.37 -15.00 -3.22
C ILE A 82 -5.69 -14.30 -2.98
N ASP A 83 -6.19 -14.43 -1.76
CA ASP A 83 -7.39 -13.73 -1.29
C ASP A 83 -7.13 -12.22 -1.22
N LYS A 84 -7.74 -11.46 -2.15
CA LYS A 84 -7.57 -10.01 -2.28
C LYS A 84 -8.18 -9.23 -1.12
N ASP A 85 -9.16 -9.79 -0.42
CA ASP A 85 -9.82 -9.14 0.71
C ASP A 85 -8.97 -9.25 1.99
N VAL A 86 -8.18 -10.30 2.09
CA VAL A 86 -7.25 -10.55 3.20
C VAL A 86 -5.86 -9.96 2.92
N CYS A 87 -5.46 -9.90 1.64
CA CYS A 87 -4.15 -9.43 1.22
C CYS A 87 -3.99 -7.92 1.49
N ASN A 88 -2.96 -7.56 2.25
CA ASN A 88 -2.63 -6.16 2.52
C ASN A 88 -1.63 -5.55 1.52
N ASN A 89 -1.30 -6.24 0.43
CA ASN A 89 -0.37 -5.80 -0.62
C ASN A 89 1.05 -5.46 -0.09
N CYS A 90 1.55 -6.22 0.87
CA CYS A 90 2.91 -6.01 1.40
C CYS A 90 4.02 -6.49 0.45
N GLY A 91 3.69 -7.32 -0.52
CA GLY A 91 4.61 -7.84 -1.54
C GLY A 91 5.69 -8.79 -1.04
N ARG A 92 5.56 -9.35 0.17
CA ARG A 92 6.51 -10.34 0.70
C ARG A 92 6.57 -11.63 -0.12
N CYS A 93 5.47 -11.98 -0.75
CA CYS A 93 5.34 -13.16 -1.60
C CYS A 93 6.08 -13.03 -2.93
N VAL A 94 6.27 -11.81 -3.42
CA VAL A 94 6.99 -11.54 -4.66
C VAL A 94 8.47 -11.90 -4.47
N GLY A 95 8.97 -12.82 -5.30
CA GLY A 95 10.30 -13.41 -5.17
C GLY A 95 10.39 -14.62 -4.21
N ALA A 96 9.27 -15.04 -3.60
CA ALA A 96 9.21 -16.27 -2.80
C ALA A 96 8.78 -17.50 -3.64
N CYS A 97 8.29 -17.28 -4.85
CA CYS A 97 8.01 -18.34 -5.82
C CYS A 97 9.32 -18.78 -6.50
N HIS A 98 9.60 -20.07 -6.50
CA HIS A 98 10.79 -20.63 -7.16
C HIS A 98 10.69 -20.61 -8.70
N PHE A 99 9.50 -20.39 -9.24
CA PHE A 99 9.20 -20.35 -10.67
C PHE A 99 8.92 -18.94 -11.18
N ASP A 100 9.12 -17.94 -10.30
CA ASP A 100 8.86 -16.52 -10.60
C ASP A 100 7.43 -16.21 -11.10
N ALA A 101 6.46 -17.08 -10.76
CA ALA A 101 5.06 -16.93 -11.14
C ALA A 101 4.35 -15.72 -10.49
N LEU A 102 5.05 -14.88 -9.75
CA LEU A 102 4.51 -13.68 -9.10
C LEU A 102 5.30 -12.45 -9.49
N GLU A 103 4.63 -11.56 -10.20
CA GLU A 103 5.10 -10.20 -10.44
C GLU A 103 4.53 -9.21 -9.43
N ALA A 104 4.99 -7.97 -9.47
CA ALA A 104 4.52 -6.92 -8.59
C ALA A 104 4.20 -5.63 -9.32
N THR A 105 2.98 -5.16 -9.15
CA THR A 105 2.62 -3.78 -9.48
C THR A 105 2.74 -2.91 -8.23
N TYR A 106 3.40 -1.76 -8.34
CA TYR A 106 3.53 -0.80 -7.26
C TYR A 106 2.35 0.17 -7.26
N GLY A 107 1.90 0.54 -6.06
CA GLY A 107 0.78 1.46 -5.92
C GLY A 107 0.81 2.23 -4.61
N TYR A 108 -0.16 3.11 -4.46
CA TYR A 108 -0.32 4.00 -3.31
C TYR A 108 -1.76 3.90 -2.80
N LYS A 109 -1.91 3.56 -1.53
CA LYS A 109 -3.19 3.61 -0.84
C LYS A 109 -3.27 4.91 -0.05
N ILE A 110 -4.31 5.70 -0.30
CA ILE A 110 -4.48 7.03 0.28
C ILE A 110 -5.57 6.98 1.35
N TYR A 111 -5.28 7.59 2.49
CA TYR A 111 -6.17 7.75 3.64
C TYR A 111 -6.41 9.24 3.89
N ILE A 112 -7.64 9.60 4.22
CA ILE A 112 -8.04 10.98 4.47
C ILE A 112 -8.78 11.07 5.80
N GLY A 113 -8.57 12.15 6.55
CA GLY A 113 -9.29 12.50 7.76
C GLY A 113 -8.81 11.78 9.02
N GLY A 114 -7.58 11.25 9.00
CA GLY A 114 -6.93 10.76 10.20
C GLY A 114 -6.58 11.89 11.18
N ARG A 115 -6.43 11.54 12.43
CA ARG A 115 -6.10 12.50 13.48
C ARG A 115 -5.37 11.84 14.64
N TRP A 116 -4.28 12.47 15.05
CA TRP A 116 -3.52 12.09 16.22
C TRP A 116 -3.37 13.29 17.16
N GLY A 117 -3.93 13.20 18.34
CA GLY A 117 -3.89 14.27 19.34
C GLY A 117 -4.82 14.00 20.51
N LYS A 118 -5.52 15.02 21.03
CA LYS A 118 -6.49 14.87 22.13
C LYS A 118 -7.59 13.84 21.85
N LYS A 119 -7.94 13.70 20.57
CA LYS A 119 -8.80 12.62 20.05
C LYS A 119 -8.07 11.96 18.90
N THR A 120 -8.01 10.65 18.91
CA THR A 120 -7.39 9.84 17.85
C THR A 120 -8.49 9.30 16.94
N ALA A 121 -8.28 9.38 15.64
CA ALA A 121 -9.13 8.75 14.65
C ALA A 121 -8.31 8.29 13.46
N HIS A 122 -8.61 7.10 12.95
CA HIS A 122 -8.04 6.61 11.70
C HIS A 122 -8.70 7.28 10.50
N GLY A 123 -7.91 7.63 9.52
CA GLY A 123 -8.39 8.10 8.23
C GLY A 123 -9.12 6.98 7.48
N ARG A 124 -10.02 7.38 6.60
CA ARG A 124 -10.69 6.47 5.68
C ARG A 124 -9.84 6.27 4.44
N ALA A 125 -9.62 5.02 4.07
CA ALA A 125 -8.97 4.69 2.81
C ALA A 125 -9.88 5.07 1.64
N LEU A 126 -9.30 5.64 0.59
CA LEU A 126 -9.97 5.74 -0.69
C LEU A 126 -10.15 4.32 -1.27
N SER A 127 -11.22 4.12 -2.03
CA SER A 127 -11.57 2.81 -2.60
C SER A 127 -10.56 2.32 -3.65
N LYS A 128 -9.83 3.24 -4.27
CA LYS A 128 -8.84 2.97 -5.31
C LYS A 128 -7.43 2.91 -4.72
N VAL A 129 -6.64 1.94 -5.17
CA VAL A 129 -5.18 1.98 -5.06
C VAL A 129 -4.63 2.62 -6.33
N PHE A 130 -3.85 3.67 -6.17
CA PHE A 130 -3.30 4.44 -7.28
C PHE A 130 -1.99 3.80 -7.72
N THR A 131 -1.88 3.43 -8.98
CA THR A 131 -0.64 2.88 -9.57
C THR A 131 0.18 3.94 -10.27
N ASP A 132 -0.44 5.05 -10.64
CA ASP A 132 0.23 6.22 -11.20
C ASP A 132 0.55 7.24 -10.11
N LYS A 133 1.80 7.73 -10.11
CA LYS A 133 2.29 8.69 -9.12
C LYS A 133 1.66 10.08 -9.29
N GLU A 134 1.47 10.54 -10.52
CA GLU A 134 0.85 11.84 -10.79
C GLU A 134 -0.63 11.83 -10.38
N GLU A 135 -1.33 10.72 -10.63
CA GLU A 135 -2.71 10.54 -10.17
C GLU A 135 -2.81 10.61 -8.64
N ALA A 136 -1.86 9.97 -7.93
CA ALA A 136 -1.78 10.06 -6.48
C ALA A 136 -1.47 11.48 -5.97
N LEU A 137 -0.64 12.24 -6.68
CA LEU A 137 -0.33 13.63 -6.36
C LEU A 137 -1.51 14.56 -6.59
N ASN A 138 -2.28 14.35 -7.67
CA ASN A 138 -3.48 15.14 -7.97
C ASN A 138 -4.60 14.97 -6.92
N VAL A 139 -4.61 13.86 -6.19
CA VAL A 139 -5.56 13.67 -5.06
C VAL A 139 -5.22 14.55 -3.86
N ILE A 140 -3.95 14.96 -3.74
CA ILE A 140 -3.48 15.81 -2.62
C ILE A 140 -3.86 17.27 -2.85
N GLU A 141 -3.91 17.71 -4.10
CA GLU A 141 -4.23 19.07 -4.53
C GLU A 141 -5.72 19.41 -4.38
#